data_e1c2ef0796621285b3d2bba5d9d22a4e
#
_entry.id   e1c2ef0796621285b3d2bba5d9d22a4e
#
_cell.length_a   1.000
_cell.length_b   1.000
_cell.length_c   1.000
_cell.angle_alpha   90.00
_cell.angle_beta   90.00
_cell.angle_gamma   90.00
#
_symmetry.space_group_name_H-M   'P 1'
#
loop_
_entity.id
_entity.type
_entity.pdbx_description
1 polymer ?
#
loop_
_entity_poly.entity_id
_entity_poly.type
_entity_poly.pdbx_seq_one_letter_code
_entity_poly.pdbx_strand_id
1 'polypeptide(L)'
;PQSETVWRQADEYKVPRMIYVNKMDIMGADFYNVLHMIHDRLKCNAVPIQLPIGAEDPFKGIIDLVEMDADIYYDELGKDMRVEEIPEDMLELAQEYRTKLIDACADLNDEIMELALEEKPVPQDLIRKTIRQATIDNKMVPVTCGTSYKNKGVQKLLDAIVDYMPSPVDIPAIDGVNPDTGEEDVRHADDNAPFSGLAFKIATDPFVGRLSFVRVYSGILNTGTAVLNSTKHQRERIGRILQMHANHREDIECCYAGDICAVIGLKNTTTGDTLCDEKAPIILESMEFPEPVIRVAIEPKTKAGQEKMGLALVKLAEEDPTFKTYTDEETGQTIIAGMGELHLEII
;
A
#
# COMPACT_ATOMS: atom_id res chain seq x y z
N PRO A 1 -17.24 -5.56 -4.52
CA PRO A 1 -16.76 -6.76 -3.83
C PRO A 1 -15.28 -6.70 -3.49
N GLN A 2 -14.36 -6.45 -4.45
CA GLN A 2 -12.91 -6.41 -4.18
C GLN A 2 -12.53 -5.34 -3.17
N SER A 3 -13.04 -4.12 -3.30
CA SER A 3 -12.78 -3.02 -2.37
C SER A 3 -13.23 -3.36 -0.94
N GLU A 4 -14.37 -4.03 -0.79
CA GLU A 4 -14.87 -4.48 0.52
C GLU A 4 -13.98 -5.56 1.14
N THR A 5 -13.48 -6.50 0.32
CA THR A 5 -12.56 -7.54 0.79
C THR A 5 -11.24 -6.94 1.29
N VAL A 6 -10.62 -6.07 0.49
CA VAL A 6 -9.37 -5.39 0.88
C VAL A 6 -9.60 -4.48 2.09
N TRP A 7 -10.78 -3.85 2.18
CA TRP A 7 -11.13 -3.01 3.32
C TRP A 7 -11.18 -3.80 4.63
N ARG A 8 -11.83 -4.98 4.61
CA ARG A 8 -11.88 -5.87 5.79
C ARG A 8 -10.50 -6.36 6.21
N GLN A 9 -9.64 -6.71 5.25
CA GLN A 9 -8.25 -7.08 5.54
C GLN A 9 -7.49 -5.91 6.20
N ALA A 10 -7.68 -4.69 5.70
CA ALA A 10 -7.07 -3.50 6.29
C ALA A 10 -7.61 -3.20 7.70
N ASP A 11 -8.87 -3.53 8.00
CA ASP A 11 -9.44 -3.43 9.35
C ASP A 11 -8.81 -4.46 10.30
N GLU A 12 -8.67 -5.70 9.85
CA GLU A 12 -8.07 -6.78 10.62
C GLU A 12 -6.63 -6.43 11.06
N TYR A 13 -5.84 -5.90 10.14
CA TYR A 13 -4.46 -5.48 10.41
C TYR A 13 -4.33 -4.04 10.92
N LYS A 14 -5.43 -3.34 11.16
CA LYS A 14 -5.46 -1.94 11.63
C LYS A 14 -4.61 -1.00 10.79
N VAL A 15 -4.65 -1.17 9.47
CA VAL A 15 -3.84 -0.37 8.54
C VAL A 15 -4.48 1.00 8.34
N PRO A 16 -3.80 2.11 8.65
CA PRO A 16 -4.23 3.45 8.31
C PRO A 16 -4.40 3.61 6.79
N ARG A 17 -5.44 4.34 6.39
CA ARG A 17 -5.78 4.48 4.97
C ARG A 17 -6.44 5.80 4.66
N MET A 18 -6.36 6.18 3.40
CA MET A 18 -7.10 7.30 2.81
C MET A 18 -7.75 6.85 1.51
N ILE A 19 -8.73 7.61 1.04
CA ILE A 19 -9.47 7.32 -0.18
C ILE A 19 -9.16 8.39 -1.22
N TYR A 20 -8.89 7.95 -2.46
CA TYR A 20 -8.80 8.81 -3.62
C TYR A 20 -9.89 8.43 -4.62
N VAL A 21 -10.89 9.31 -4.78
CA VAL A 21 -11.95 9.15 -5.77
C VAL A 21 -11.41 9.53 -7.13
N ASN A 22 -10.99 8.51 -7.88
CA ASN A 22 -10.31 8.66 -9.17
C ASN A 22 -11.30 8.76 -10.34
N LYS A 23 -10.78 9.11 -11.49
CA LYS A 23 -11.54 9.16 -12.76
C LYS A 23 -12.70 10.16 -12.75
N MET A 24 -12.51 11.30 -12.11
CA MET A 24 -13.53 12.36 -12.05
C MET A 24 -13.85 13.00 -13.40
N ASP A 25 -13.04 12.72 -14.42
CA ASP A 25 -13.19 13.19 -15.81
C ASP A 25 -14.00 12.25 -16.72
N ILE A 26 -14.46 11.10 -16.22
CA ILE A 26 -15.16 10.11 -17.01
C ILE A 26 -16.69 10.30 -16.89
N MET A 27 -17.41 10.02 -17.96
CA MET A 27 -18.89 10.05 -17.98
C MET A 27 -19.47 9.20 -16.84
N GLY A 28 -20.41 9.77 -16.10
CA GLY A 28 -21.03 9.16 -14.92
C GLY A 28 -20.25 9.33 -13.63
N ALA A 29 -19.17 10.13 -13.62
CA ALA A 29 -18.44 10.45 -12.39
C ALA A 29 -19.30 11.28 -11.45
N ASP A 30 -19.50 10.77 -10.23
CA ASP A 30 -20.27 11.43 -9.17
C ASP A 30 -19.58 11.20 -7.81
N PHE A 31 -18.85 12.21 -7.36
CA PHE A 31 -18.12 12.19 -6.09
C PHE A 31 -19.03 11.96 -4.89
N TYR A 32 -20.18 12.65 -4.86
CA TYR A 32 -21.09 12.62 -3.71
C TYR A 32 -21.80 11.27 -3.58
N ASN A 33 -22.15 10.67 -4.71
CA ASN A 33 -22.69 9.32 -4.72
C ASN A 33 -21.65 8.29 -4.28
N VAL A 34 -20.39 8.44 -4.71
CA VAL A 34 -19.28 7.58 -4.24
C VAL A 34 -19.09 7.74 -2.73
N LEU A 35 -19.11 8.96 -2.21
CA LEU A 35 -19.00 9.23 -0.77
C LEU A 35 -20.14 8.55 0.00
N HIS A 36 -21.37 8.66 -0.50
CA HIS A 36 -22.52 7.96 0.09
C HIS A 36 -22.32 6.43 0.09
N MET A 37 -21.89 5.86 -1.02
CA MET A 37 -21.58 4.41 -1.09
C MET A 37 -20.47 3.97 -0.15
N ILE A 38 -19.45 4.81 0.09
CA ILE A 38 -18.40 4.53 1.06
C ILE A 38 -18.99 4.43 2.46
N HIS A 39 -19.79 5.40 2.88
CA HIS A 39 -20.46 5.37 4.18
C HIS A 39 -21.40 4.17 4.33
N ASP A 40 -22.19 3.86 3.31
CA ASP A 40 -23.18 2.79 3.36
C ASP A 40 -22.54 1.39 3.37
N ARG A 41 -21.53 1.16 2.52
CA ARG A 41 -20.94 -0.18 2.33
C ARG A 41 -19.72 -0.45 3.20
N LEU A 42 -18.86 0.53 3.40
CA LEU A 42 -17.64 0.36 4.19
C LEU A 42 -17.83 0.75 5.66
N LYS A 43 -18.90 1.49 5.97
CA LYS A 43 -19.28 1.91 7.34
C LYS A 43 -18.13 2.54 8.12
N CYS A 44 -17.30 3.32 7.43
CA CYS A 44 -16.17 4.00 8.01
C CYS A 44 -16.44 5.51 8.16
N ASN A 45 -15.67 6.16 9.03
CA ASN A 45 -15.68 7.62 9.17
C ASN A 45 -14.89 8.27 8.03
N ALA A 46 -15.44 8.22 6.81
CA ALA A 46 -14.85 8.83 5.62
C ALA A 46 -15.19 10.32 5.59
N VAL A 47 -14.19 11.17 5.66
CA VAL A 47 -14.33 12.63 5.73
C VAL A 47 -13.66 13.27 4.52
N PRO A 48 -14.40 13.97 3.65
CA PRO A 48 -13.80 14.72 2.56
C PRO A 48 -12.90 15.83 3.08
N ILE A 49 -11.67 15.86 2.56
CA ILE A 49 -10.75 16.98 2.74
C ILE A 49 -10.62 17.80 1.45
N GLN A 50 -11.21 17.32 0.37
CA GLN A 50 -11.28 17.97 -0.93
C GLN A 50 -12.67 17.78 -1.54
N LEU A 51 -13.07 18.72 -2.41
CA LEU A 51 -14.25 18.60 -3.27
C LEU A 51 -13.85 18.77 -4.74
N PRO A 52 -14.50 18.08 -5.68
CA PRO A 52 -14.23 18.28 -7.09
C PRO A 52 -14.88 19.56 -7.61
N ILE A 53 -14.18 20.27 -8.51
CA ILE A 53 -14.71 21.39 -9.29
C ILE A 53 -15.11 20.84 -10.65
N GLY A 54 -16.42 20.64 -10.84
CA GLY A 54 -16.97 19.94 -11.99
C GLY A 54 -16.83 18.40 -11.87
N ALA A 55 -17.48 17.74 -12.81
CA ALA A 55 -17.41 16.29 -12.98
C ALA A 55 -17.47 15.97 -14.47
N GLU A 56 -17.04 14.78 -14.87
CA GLU A 56 -16.93 14.37 -16.27
C GLU A 56 -15.97 15.26 -17.08
N ASP A 57 -16.29 15.56 -18.32
CA ASP A 57 -15.45 16.39 -19.19
C ASP A 57 -15.14 17.79 -18.60
N PRO A 58 -16.10 18.46 -17.91
CA PRO A 58 -15.81 19.75 -17.27
C PRO A 58 -15.04 19.68 -15.94
N PHE A 59 -14.45 18.53 -15.55
CA PHE A 59 -13.60 18.46 -14.36
C PHE A 59 -12.38 19.38 -14.49
N LYS A 60 -12.37 20.48 -13.70
CA LYS A 60 -11.38 21.57 -13.80
C LYS A 60 -10.36 21.57 -12.67
N GLY A 61 -10.69 21.00 -11.52
CA GLY A 61 -9.83 21.10 -10.36
C GLY A 61 -10.47 20.57 -9.09
N ILE A 62 -9.90 20.99 -7.98
CA ILE A 62 -10.34 20.58 -6.64
C ILE A 62 -10.42 21.80 -5.71
N ILE A 63 -11.31 21.73 -4.75
CA ILE A 63 -11.34 22.64 -3.59
C ILE A 63 -10.61 21.94 -2.45
N ASP A 64 -9.66 22.63 -1.82
CA ASP A 64 -9.02 22.20 -0.59
C ASP A 64 -9.83 22.72 0.61
N LEU A 65 -10.44 21.80 1.38
CA LEU A 65 -11.28 22.16 2.53
C LEU A 65 -10.46 22.53 3.76
N VAL A 66 -9.16 22.24 3.79
CA VAL A 66 -8.28 22.64 4.90
C VAL A 66 -7.75 24.06 4.68
N GLU A 67 -7.34 24.38 3.45
CA GLU A 67 -6.87 25.72 3.09
C GLU A 67 -8.02 26.70 2.77
N MET A 68 -9.15 26.19 2.28
CA MET A 68 -10.27 26.94 1.73
C MET A 68 -9.88 27.76 0.51
N ASP A 69 -9.19 27.11 -0.41
CA ASP A 69 -8.81 27.59 -1.73
C ASP A 69 -9.16 26.55 -2.82
N ALA A 70 -8.86 26.87 -4.07
CA ALA A 70 -9.12 26.01 -5.20
C ALA A 70 -7.85 25.83 -6.06
N ASP A 71 -7.57 24.55 -6.39
CA ASP A 71 -6.51 24.20 -7.35
C ASP A 71 -7.16 24.00 -8.73
N ILE A 72 -6.95 24.95 -9.63
CA ILE A 72 -7.52 24.95 -10.97
C ILE A 72 -6.47 24.54 -12.00
N TYR A 73 -6.84 23.63 -12.89
CA TYR A 73 -5.98 23.14 -13.97
C TYR A 73 -6.37 23.78 -15.29
N TYR A 74 -5.38 24.42 -15.94
CA TYR A 74 -5.56 25.16 -17.20
C TYR A 74 -5.12 24.38 -18.44
N ASP A 75 -4.54 23.18 -18.24
CA ASP A 75 -4.15 22.29 -19.31
C ASP A 75 -4.74 20.86 -19.12
N GLU A 76 -4.70 20.06 -20.18
CA GLU A 76 -5.25 18.71 -20.14
C GLU A 76 -4.35 17.68 -19.46
N LEU A 77 -3.08 18.01 -19.28
CA LEU A 77 -2.07 17.11 -18.70
C LEU A 77 -1.73 17.41 -17.23
N GLY A 78 -2.46 18.34 -16.61
CA GLY A 78 -2.30 18.68 -15.19
C GLY A 78 -0.94 19.29 -14.84
N LYS A 79 -0.33 20.01 -15.79
CA LYS A 79 0.97 20.68 -15.61
C LYS A 79 0.84 22.16 -15.18
N ASP A 80 -0.20 22.86 -15.67
CA ASP A 80 -0.52 24.24 -15.30
C ASP A 80 -1.63 24.23 -14.25
N MET A 81 -1.23 24.06 -12.99
CA MET A 81 -2.10 24.14 -11.82
C MET A 81 -1.88 25.49 -11.13
N ARG A 82 -2.97 26.18 -10.81
CA ARG A 82 -2.93 27.46 -10.11
C ARG A 82 -3.85 27.41 -8.89
N VAL A 83 -3.38 27.98 -7.80
CA VAL A 83 -4.17 28.17 -6.58
C VAL A 83 -4.95 29.47 -6.72
N GLU A 84 -6.26 29.39 -6.58
CA GLU A 84 -7.18 30.49 -6.76
C GLU A 84 -8.25 30.52 -5.65
N GLU A 85 -9.07 31.55 -5.64
CA GLU A 85 -10.23 31.59 -4.76
C GLU A 85 -11.28 30.56 -5.20
N ILE A 86 -12.04 30.04 -4.23
CA ILE A 86 -13.12 29.08 -4.51
C ILE A 86 -14.16 29.78 -5.43
N PRO A 87 -14.60 29.12 -6.52
CA PRO A 87 -15.66 29.65 -7.38
C PRO A 87 -16.91 30.04 -6.57
N GLU A 88 -17.51 31.21 -6.88
CA GLU A 88 -18.64 31.75 -6.14
C GLU A 88 -19.83 30.77 -6.02
N ASP A 89 -20.10 30.02 -7.09
CA ASP A 89 -21.17 29.04 -7.16
C ASP A 89 -20.90 27.77 -6.32
N MET A 90 -19.67 27.58 -5.84
CA MET A 90 -19.27 26.46 -4.99
C MET A 90 -18.94 26.86 -3.55
N LEU A 91 -18.92 28.15 -3.26
CA LEU A 91 -18.50 28.67 -1.95
C LEU A 91 -19.40 28.17 -0.81
N GLU A 92 -20.72 28.18 -0.99
CA GLU A 92 -21.68 27.68 0.01
C GLU A 92 -21.47 26.18 0.29
N LEU A 93 -21.30 25.39 -0.75
CA LEU A 93 -21.03 23.96 -0.63
C LEU A 93 -19.68 23.69 0.06
N ALA A 94 -18.65 24.45 -0.31
CA ALA A 94 -17.34 24.35 0.35
C ALA A 94 -17.41 24.68 1.85
N GLN A 95 -18.15 25.70 2.23
CA GLN A 95 -18.37 26.05 3.61
C GLN A 95 -19.14 24.99 4.38
N GLU A 96 -20.17 24.39 3.77
CA GLU A 96 -20.91 23.27 4.36
C GLU A 96 -19.97 22.09 4.66
N TYR A 97 -19.16 21.67 3.67
CA TYR A 97 -18.22 20.57 3.86
C TYR A 97 -17.04 20.91 4.77
N ARG A 98 -16.62 22.18 4.79
CA ARG A 98 -15.65 22.67 5.78
C ARG A 98 -16.20 22.51 7.19
N THR A 99 -17.46 22.87 7.44
CA THR A 99 -18.10 22.70 8.74
C THR A 99 -18.14 21.22 9.13
N LYS A 100 -18.55 20.33 8.22
CA LYS A 100 -18.53 18.87 8.45
C LYS A 100 -17.13 18.34 8.80
N LEU A 101 -16.08 18.88 8.16
CA LEU A 101 -14.69 18.53 8.46
C LEU A 101 -14.30 18.97 9.85
N ILE A 102 -14.65 20.21 10.23
CA ILE A 102 -14.39 20.75 11.57
C ILE A 102 -15.14 19.94 12.65
N ASP A 103 -16.41 19.60 12.42
CA ASP A 103 -17.20 18.77 13.33
C ASP A 103 -16.56 17.39 13.54
N ALA A 104 -16.15 16.73 12.44
CA ALA A 104 -15.45 15.45 12.51
C ALA A 104 -14.11 15.54 13.26
N CYS A 105 -13.40 16.67 13.16
CA CYS A 105 -12.19 16.92 13.94
C CYS A 105 -12.50 17.23 15.40
N ALA A 106 -13.56 17.98 15.66
CA ALA A 106 -14.00 18.33 17.01
C ALA A 106 -14.37 17.09 17.84
N ASP A 107 -14.98 16.08 17.23
CA ASP A 107 -15.28 14.80 17.88
C ASP A 107 -14.02 14.05 18.38
N LEU A 108 -12.85 14.43 17.89
CA LEU A 108 -11.57 13.76 18.15
C LEU A 108 -10.52 14.67 18.84
N ASN A 109 -10.82 15.96 18.98
CA ASN A 109 -9.89 16.94 19.54
C ASN A 109 -10.65 18.03 20.35
N ASP A 110 -10.45 18.02 21.66
CA ASP A 110 -11.14 18.92 22.58
C ASP A 110 -10.87 20.42 22.30
N GLU A 111 -9.66 20.78 21.86
CA GLU A 111 -9.31 22.16 21.51
C GLU A 111 -10.11 22.66 20.31
N ILE A 112 -10.29 21.80 19.28
CA ILE A 112 -11.14 22.13 18.13
C ILE A 112 -12.60 22.23 18.57
N MET A 113 -13.06 21.34 19.45
CA MET A 113 -14.40 21.36 19.99
C MET A 113 -14.68 22.70 20.72
N GLU A 114 -13.77 23.14 21.56
CA GLU A 114 -13.92 24.44 22.29
C GLU A 114 -13.97 25.62 21.31
N LEU A 115 -13.07 25.65 20.32
CA LEU A 115 -13.05 26.71 19.31
C LEU A 115 -14.33 26.72 18.46
N ALA A 116 -14.83 25.56 18.08
CA ALA A 116 -16.07 25.42 17.30
C ALA A 116 -17.30 25.89 18.09
N LEU A 117 -17.40 25.54 19.39
CA LEU A 117 -18.48 25.97 20.26
C LEU A 117 -18.45 27.49 20.53
N GLU A 118 -17.28 28.11 20.53
CA GLU A 118 -17.11 29.55 20.68
C GLU A 118 -17.21 30.31 19.35
N GLU A 119 -17.53 29.63 18.25
CA GLU A 119 -17.58 30.18 16.87
C GLU A 119 -16.27 30.89 16.47
N LYS A 120 -15.14 30.43 16.99
CA LYS A 120 -13.81 30.94 16.65
C LYS A 120 -13.21 30.19 15.47
N PRO A 121 -12.38 30.86 14.66
CA PRO A 121 -11.69 30.19 13.56
C PRO A 121 -10.72 29.13 14.09
N VAL A 122 -10.78 27.93 13.52
CA VAL A 122 -9.88 26.84 13.86
C VAL A 122 -8.60 26.94 13.02
N PRO A 123 -7.40 26.98 13.63
CA PRO A 123 -6.15 27.06 12.91
C PRO A 123 -5.95 25.84 11.96
N GLN A 124 -5.48 26.09 10.74
CA GLN A 124 -5.25 25.05 9.74
C GLN A 124 -4.27 23.97 10.21
N ASP A 125 -3.20 24.37 10.90
CA ASP A 125 -2.20 23.43 11.44
C ASP A 125 -2.81 22.48 12.50
N LEU A 126 -3.77 22.98 13.29
CA LEU A 126 -4.47 22.15 14.26
C LEU A 126 -5.39 21.13 13.56
N ILE A 127 -6.05 21.55 12.48
CA ILE A 127 -6.87 20.66 11.66
C ILE A 127 -6.00 19.58 11.03
N ARG A 128 -4.88 19.94 10.39
CA ARG A 128 -3.95 18.97 9.80
C ARG A 128 -3.44 17.95 10.81
N LYS A 129 -2.98 18.41 11.97
CA LYS A 129 -2.51 17.54 13.05
C LYS A 129 -3.60 16.59 13.55
N THR A 130 -4.83 17.07 13.66
CA THR A 130 -5.97 16.24 14.08
C THR A 130 -6.33 15.21 13.04
N ILE A 131 -6.42 15.58 11.76
CA ILE A 131 -6.66 14.62 10.65
C ILE A 131 -5.57 13.56 10.63
N ARG A 132 -4.28 13.95 10.74
CA ARG A 132 -3.15 13.01 10.77
C ARG A 132 -3.29 12.01 11.91
N GLN A 133 -3.46 12.49 13.14
CA GLN A 133 -3.57 11.61 14.29
C GLN A 133 -4.78 10.69 14.18
N ALA A 134 -5.92 11.22 13.76
CA ALA A 134 -7.14 10.44 13.56
C ALA A 134 -6.98 9.36 12.46
N THR A 135 -6.21 9.65 11.42
CA THR A 135 -5.91 8.69 10.34
C THR A 135 -4.99 7.58 10.85
N ILE A 136 -3.93 7.92 11.58
CA ILE A 136 -3.00 6.96 12.18
C ILE A 136 -3.74 6.05 13.18
N ASP A 137 -4.64 6.61 13.97
CA ASP A 137 -5.46 5.87 14.95
C ASP A 137 -6.62 5.10 14.32
N ASN A 138 -6.79 5.11 13.01
CA ASN A 138 -7.92 4.51 12.29
C ASN A 138 -9.30 5.04 12.72
N LYS A 139 -9.38 6.27 13.20
CA LYS A 139 -10.62 6.93 13.61
C LYS A 139 -11.26 7.76 12.51
N MET A 140 -10.48 8.13 11.48
CA MET A 140 -10.90 8.91 10.34
C MET A 140 -10.24 8.38 9.07
N VAL A 141 -10.95 8.46 7.95
CA VAL A 141 -10.43 8.14 6.62
C VAL A 141 -10.57 9.38 5.75
N PRO A 142 -9.48 10.12 5.47
CA PRO A 142 -9.52 11.28 4.59
C PRO A 142 -9.91 10.89 3.16
N VAL A 143 -10.79 11.68 2.55
CA VAL A 143 -11.23 11.44 1.16
C VAL A 143 -10.74 12.59 0.28
N THR A 144 -10.03 12.23 -0.76
CA THR A 144 -9.50 13.10 -1.82
C THR A 144 -10.11 12.73 -3.17
N CYS A 145 -9.93 13.57 -4.19
CA CYS A 145 -10.47 13.29 -5.52
C CYS A 145 -9.56 13.80 -6.63
N GLY A 146 -9.80 13.30 -7.85
CA GLY A 146 -9.08 13.74 -9.03
C GLY A 146 -9.16 12.78 -10.21
N THR A 147 -8.29 12.97 -11.18
CA THR A 147 -8.09 12.07 -12.30
C THR A 147 -6.60 11.83 -12.53
N SER A 148 -6.13 10.66 -12.13
CA SER A 148 -4.71 10.30 -12.18
C SER A 148 -4.18 10.22 -13.62
N TYR A 149 -4.99 9.80 -14.58
CA TYR A 149 -4.59 9.71 -15.98
C TYR A 149 -4.26 11.07 -16.60
N LYS A 150 -5.01 12.13 -16.22
CA LYS A 150 -4.76 13.51 -16.65
C LYS A 150 -3.89 14.29 -15.65
N ASN A 151 -3.35 13.64 -14.64
CA ASN A 151 -2.52 14.24 -13.60
C ASN A 151 -3.20 15.43 -12.88
N LYS A 152 -4.53 15.44 -12.77
CA LYS A 152 -5.29 16.47 -12.06
C LYS A 152 -5.70 15.98 -10.67
N GLY A 153 -5.28 16.67 -9.62
CA GLY A 153 -5.46 16.29 -8.23
C GLY A 153 -4.38 15.34 -7.67
N VAL A 154 -3.41 14.91 -8.48
CA VAL A 154 -2.34 14.00 -8.04
C VAL A 154 -1.34 14.69 -7.12
N GLN A 155 -0.98 15.95 -7.40
CA GLN A 155 -0.07 16.73 -6.59
C GLN A 155 -0.59 16.86 -5.15
N LYS A 156 -1.85 17.24 -5.01
CA LYS A 156 -2.52 17.34 -3.70
C LYS A 156 -2.77 16.00 -3.02
N LEU A 157 -2.92 14.91 -3.78
CA LEU A 157 -2.93 13.55 -3.21
C LEU A 157 -1.57 13.20 -2.59
N LEU A 158 -0.47 13.52 -3.27
CA LEU A 158 0.87 13.27 -2.74
C LEU A 158 1.14 14.11 -1.49
N ASP A 159 0.75 15.37 -1.48
CA ASP A 159 0.81 16.23 -0.30
C ASP A 159 -0.01 15.63 0.86
N ALA A 160 -1.25 15.20 0.59
CA ALA A 160 -2.11 14.57 1.58
C ALA A 160 -1.53 13.26 2.14
N ILE A 161 -0.81 12.46 1.35
CA ILE A 161 -0.09 11.29 1.83
C ILE A 161 1.00 11.70 2.83
N VAL A 162 1.79 12.72 2.50
CA VAL A 162 2.85 13.24 3.39
C VAL A 162 2.26 13.82 4.68
N ASP A 163 1.15 14.56 4.57
CA ASP A 163 0.54 15.24 5.72
C ASP A 163 -0.20 14.29 6.65
N TYR A 164 -0.91 13.29 6.13
CA TYR A 164 -1.89 12.51 6.90
C TYR A 164 -1.56 11.03 7.09
N MET A 165 -0.72 10.43 6.24
CA MET A 165 -0.37 9.03 6.40
C MET A 165 0.80 8.84 7.37
N PRO A 166 0.84 7.73 8.14
CA PRO A 166 1.93 7.47 9.06
C PRO A 166 3.25 7.23 8.32
N SER A 167 4.32 7.75 8.88
CA SER A 167 5.68 7.34 8.54
C SER A 167 6.08 6.08 9.33
N PRO A 168 7.17 5.39 8.97
CA PRO A 168 7.64 4.22 9.72
C PRO A 168 7.90 4.48 11.22
N VAL A 169 8.21 5.72 11.60
CA VAL A 169 8.45 6.10 13.01
C VAL A 169 7.16 6.44 13.77
N ASP A 170 6.04 6.62 13.09
CA ASP A 170 4.73 6.90 13.71
C ASP A 170 4.01 5.62 14.14
N ILE A 171 4.39 4.46 13.59
CA ILE A 171 3.76 3.17 13.88
C ILE A 171 4.52 2.42 14.98
N PRO A 172 3.81 1.56 15.75
CA PRO A 172 4.46 0.72 16.75
C PRO A 172 5.59 -0.14 16.18
N ALA A 173 6.50 -0.58 17.06
CA ALA A 173 7.49 -1.57 16.69
C ALA A 173 6.83 -2.83 16.13
N ILE A 174 7.52 -3.50 15.21
CA ILE A 174 7.04 -4.78 14.71
C ILE A 174 7.43 -5.90 15.69
N ASP A 175 6.47 -6.75 15.98
CA ASP A 175 6.67 -7.92 16.82
C ASP A 175 7.33 -9.05 16.02
N GLY A 176 8.07 -9.88 16.72
CA GLY A 176 8.71 -11.07 16.19
C GLY A 176 9.12 -12.03 17.27
N VAL A 177 9.70 -13.13 16.87
CA VAL A 177 10.17 -14.18 17.79
C VAL A 177 11.62 -14.52 17.48
N ASN A 178 12.44 -14.64 18.50
CA ASN A 178 13.79 -15.14 18.34
C ASN A 178 13.73 -16.64 17.96
N PRO A 179 14.24 -17.06 16.79
CA PRO A 179 14.14 -18.45 16.33
C PRO A 179 14.94 -19.45 17.18
N ASP A 180 15.96 -18.98 17.93
CA ASP A 180 16.82 -19.84 18.72
C ASP A 180 16.30 -20.05 20.15
N THR A 181 15.69 -19.01 20.74
CA THR A 181 15.17 -19.05 22.13
C THR A 181 13.67 -19.20 22.21
N GLY A 182 12.92 -18.85 21.18
CA GLY A 182 11.46 -18.80 21.17
C GLY A 182 10.89 -17.61 21.96
N GLU A 183 11.71 -16.67 22.41
CA GLU A 183 11.27 -15.48 23.13
C GLU A 183 10.74 -14.42 22.18
N GLU A 184 9.71 -13.70 22.62
CA GLU A 184 9.21 -12.52 21.91
C GLU A 184 10.25 -11.42 21.86
N ASP A 185 10.35 -10.75 20.74
CA ASP A 185 11.28 -9.64 20.48
C ASP A 185 10.59 -8.61 19.58
N VAL A 186 11.07 -7.39 19.56
CA VAL A 186 10.50 -6.30 18.78
C VAL A 186 11.59 -5.59 17.97
N ARG A 187 11.19 -5.00 16.83
CA ARG A 187 12.07 -4.12 16.03
C ARG A 187 11.41 -2.79 15.80
N HIS A 188 12.16 -1.74 16.11
CA HIS A 188 11.78 -0.35 15.83
C HIS A 188 12.39 0.11 14.51
N ALA A 189 11.75 1.07 13.85
CA ALA A 189 12.26 1.71 12.64
C ALA A 189 13.44 2.66 13.03
N ASP A 190 14.62 2.07 13.21
CA ASP A 190 15.87 2.75 13.57
C ASP A 190 17.00 2.18 12.71
N ASP A 191 17.70 3.05 11.98
CA ASP A 191 18.83 2.68 11.13
C ASP A 191 20.01 2.11 11.92
N ASN A 192 20.16 2.46 13.21
CA ASN A 192 21.23 1.99 14.07
C ASN A 192 20.93 0.65 14.75
N ALA A 193 19.70 0.16 14.64
CA ALA A 193 19.31 -1.15 15.16
C ALA A 193 19.88 -2.30 14.29
N PRO A 194 19.92 -3.53 14.80
CA PRO A 194 20.23 -4.69 13.97
C PRO A 194 19.27 -4.80 12.79
N PHE A 195 19.78 -5.15 11.62
CA PHE A 195 18.97 -5.30 10.41
C PHE A 195 17.90 -6.37 10.59
N SER A 196 16.69 -6.05 10.19
CA SER A 196 15.61 -6.99 9.95
C SER A 196 14.72 -6.53 8.79
N GLY A 197 14.27 -7.45 7.96
CA GLY A 197 13.42 -7.18 6.82
C GLY A 197 12.58 -8.39 6.44
N LEU A 198 11.45 -8.14 5.81
CA LEU A 198 10.51 -9.15 5.35
C LEU A 198 10.50 -9.19 3.83
N ALA A 199 10.78 -10.34 3.25
CA ALA A 199 10.57 -10.62 1.83
C ALA A 199 9.07 -10.85 1.58
N PHE A 200 8.36 -9.81 1.17
CA PHE A 200 6.88 -9.87 1.07
C PHE A 200 6.38 -10.20 -0.34
N LYS A 201 7.25 -10.16 -1.35
CA LYS A 201 6.89 -10.50 -2.73
C LYS A 201 8.13 -10.97 -3.49
N ILE A 202 7.95 -12.03 -4.27
CA ILE A 202 8.91 -12.47 -5.29
C ILE A 202 8.31 -12.15 -6.67
N ALA A 203 9.14 -11.67 -7.58
CA ALA A 203 8.78 -11.46 -8.98
C ALA A 203 9.90 -11.94 -9.90
N THR A 204 9.54 -12.40 -11.07
CA THR A 204 10.51 -12.78 -12.11
C THR A 204 10.59 -11.68 -13.16
N ASP A 205 11.77 -11.13 -13.33
CA ASP A 205 12.05 -10.13 -14.34
C ASP A 205 12.81 -10.76 -15.52
N PRO A 206 12.41 -10.47 -16.78
CA PRO A 206 13.04 -11.07 -17.96
C PRO A 206 14.54 -10.76 -18.12
N PHE A 207 15.01 -9.64 -17.55
CA PHE A 207 16.37 -9.15 -17.74
C PHE A 207 17.30 -9.44 -16.56
N VAL A 208 16.78 -9.31 -15.33
CA VAL A 208 17.58 -9.45 -14.10
C VAL A 208 17.27 -10.74 -13.34
N GLY A 209 16.29 -11.49 -13.80
CA GLY A 209 15.88 -12.75 -13.17
C GLY A 209 15.00 -12.51 -11.93
N ARG A 210 15.29 -13.25 -10.88
CA ARG A 210 14.48 -13.22 -9.66
C ARG A 210 14.73 -11.95 -8.85
N LEU A 211 13.64 -11.23 -8.56
CA LEU A 211 13.57 -10.06 -7.69
C LEU A 211 12.85 -10.42 -6.40
N SER A 212 13.47 -10.19 -5.27
CA SER A 212 12.85 -10.31 -3.95
C SER A 212 12.58 -8.92 -3.40
N PHE A 213 11.30 -8.54 -3.27
CA PHE A 213 10.91 -7.28 -2.66
C PHE A 213 10.96 -7.42 -1.15
N VAL A 214 11.75 -6.57 -0.53
CA VAL A 214 12.02 -6.58 0.90
C VAL A 214 11.62 -5.25 1.52
N ARG A 215 10.80 -5.28 2.57
CA ARG A 215 10.60 -4.15 3.46
C ARG A 215 11.60 -4.24 4.60
N VAL A 216 12.40 -3.21 4.77
CA VAL A 216 13.34 -3.09 5.90
C VAL A 216 12.57 -2.54 7.10
N TYR A 217 12.54 -3.28 8.21
CA TYR A 217 11.87 -2.87 9.44
C TYR A 217 12.81 -2.23 10.44
N SER A 218 14.08 -2.65 10.47
CA SER A 218 15.12 -2.07 11.32
C SER A 218 16.48 -2.20 10.68
N GLY A 219 17.40 -1.33 11.06
CA GLY A 219 18.77 -1.32 10.56
C GLY A 219 18.85 -0.92 9.09
N ILE A 220 19.99 -1.19 8.49
CA ILE A 220 20.30 -0.86 7.09
C ILE A 220 20.68 -2.14 6.35
N LEU A 221 20.01 -2.38 5.23
CA LEU A 221 20.37 -3.44 4.28
C LEU A 221 21.41 -2.91 3.30
N ASN A 222 22.60 -3.52 3.27
CA ASN A 222 23.69 -3.09 2.40
C ASN A 222 23.98 -4.11 1.29
N THR A 223 24.32 -3.61 0.11
CA THR A 223 24.77 -4.42 -1.03
C THR A 223 26.03 -5.21 -0.66
N GLY A 224 26.10 -6.46 -1.11
CA GLY A 224 27.26 -7.33 -0.92
C GLY A 224 27.39 -7.98 0.47
N THR A 225 26.52 -7.65 1.42
CA THR A 225 26.55 -8.22 2.77
C THR A 225 25.90 -9.60 2.84
N ALA A 226 26.26 -10.36 3.88
CA ALA A 226 25.58 -11.60 4.23
C ALA A 226 24.47 -11.31 5.25
N VAL A 227 23.34 -11.97 5.11
CA VAL A 227 22.22 -11.92 6.02
C VAL A 227 21.77 -13.34 6.36
N LEU A 228 21.08 -13.49 7.47
CA LEU A 228 20.42 -14.72 7.85
C LEU A 228 18.96 -14.70 7.33
N ASN A 229 18.57 -15.69 6.54
CA ASN A 229 17.17 -16.05 6.40
C ASN A 229 16.78 -16.86 7.63
N SER A 230 16.19 -16.22 8.61
CA SER A 230 15.86 -16.81 9.90
C SER A 230 14.71 -17.82 9.82
N THR A 231 13.79 -17.64 8.87
CA THR A 231 12.68 -18.58 8.63
C THR A 231 13.20 -19.95 8.18
N LYS A 232 14.25 -19.99 7.38
CA LYS A 232 14.84 -21.21 6.82
C LYS A 232 16.17 -21.60 7.45
N HIS A 233 16.67 -20.82 8.42
CA HIS A 233 17.99 -21.00 9.05
C HIS A 233 19.14 -21.10 8.04
N GLN A 234 19.12 -20.24 7.00
CA GLN A 234 20.11 -20.26 5.93
C GLN A 234 20.73 -18.89 5.72
N ARG A 235 22.05 -18.88 5.46
CA ARG A 235 22.75 -17.67 5.06
C ARG A 235 22.46 -17.35 3.61
N GLU A 236 22.16 -16.07 3.38
CA GLU A 236 21.96 -15.51 2.04
C GLU A 236 22.93 -14.34 1.83
N ARG A 237 23.27 -14.09 0.59
CA ARG A 237 24.08 -12.93 0.21
C ARG A 237 23.27 -11.95 -0.58
N ILE A 238 23.28 -10.70 -0.15
CA ILE A 238 22.69 -9.57 -0.87
C ILE A 238 23.57 -9.28 -2.09
N GLY A 239 23.09 -9.53 -3.29
CA GLY A 239 23.81 -9.22 -4.50
C GLY A 239 23.73 -7.74 -4.83
N ARG A 240 22.65 -7.31 -5.47
CA ARG A 240 22.36 -5.91 -5.79
C ARG A 240 21.05 -5.50 -5.12
N ILE A 241 20.95 -4.23 -4.77
CA ILE A 241 19.72 -3.63 -4.27
C ILE A 241 19.24 -2.64 -5.32
N LEU A 242 17.95 -2.73 -5.65
CA LEU A 242 17.30 -1.85 -6.62
C LEU A 242 16.20 -1.05 -5.95
N GLN A 243 16.14 0.23 -6.22
CA GLN A 243 14.95 1.03 -6.04
C GLN A 243 14.08 0.90 -7.29
N MET A 244 12.82 0.49 -7.10
CA MET A 244 11.89 0.27 -8.19
C MET A 244 10.93 1.45 -8.30
N HIS A 245 10.81 1.99 -9.50
CA HIS A 245 9.89 3.06 -9.82
C HIS A 245 9.16 2.72 -11.13
N ALA A 246 7.96 2.18 -11.04
CA ALA A 246 7.25 1.59 -12.15
C ALA A 246 8.13 0.54 -12.87
N ASN A 247 8.49 0.75 -14.14
CA ASN A 247 9.39 -0.12 -14.91
C ASN A 247 10.87 0.32 -14.84
N HIS A 248 11.16 1.40 -14.12
CA HIS A 248 12.52 1.87 -13.95
C HIS A 248 13.19 1.20 -12.75
N ARG A 249 14.47 0.92 -12.90
CA ARG A 249 15.32 0.28 -11.89
C ARG A 249 16.53 1.16 -11.68
N GLU A 250 16.78 1.48 -10.44
CA GLU A 250 17.96 2.23 -10.05
C GLU A 250 18.75 1.42 -9.04
N ASP A 251 20.05 1.22 -9.30
CA ASP A 251 20.92 0.55 -8.35
C ASP A 251 21.18 1.47 -7.17
N ILE A 252 20.98 0.96 -5.95
CA ILE A 252 21.27 1.67 -4.71
C ILE A 252 22.24 0.84 -3.86
N GLU A 253 23.05 1.51 -3.07
CA GLU A 253 24.05 0.85 -2.22
C GLU A 253 23.43 0.26 -0.95
N CYS A 254 22.40 0.90 -0.42
CA CYS A 254 21.72 0.49 0.81
C CYS A 254 20.24 0.86 0.80
N CYS A 255 19.48 0.22 1.69
CA CYS A 255 18.08 0.49 1.96
C CYS A 255 17.90 0.66 3.47
N TYR A 256 17.24 1.74 3.89
CA TYR A 256 17.09 2.17 5.28
C TYR A 256 15.84 1.59 5.93
N ALA A 257 15.77 1.69 7.27
CA ALA A 257 14.61 1.27 8.04
C ALA A 257 13.33 2.00 7.60
N GLY A 258 12.29 1.23 7.29
CA GLY A 258 11.00 1.73 6.77
C GLY A 258 10.89 1.74 5.25
N ASP A 259 11.99 1.62 4.52
CA ASP A 259 11.99 1.60 3.05
C ASP A 259 11.68 0.21 2.48
N ILE A 260 11.32 0.22 1.21
CA ILE A 260 11.09 -0.97 0.39
C ILE A 260 12.09 -0.97 -0.77
N CYS A 261 12.75 -2.09 -0.97
CA CYS A 261 13.67 -2.28 -2.09
C CYS A 261 13.47 -3.65 -2.75
N ALA A 262 14.02 -3.82 -3.95
CA ALA A 262 14.13 -5.11 -4.59
C ALA A 262 15.57 -5.63 -4.51
N VAL A 263 15.72 -6.87 -4.08
CA VAL A 263 17.04 -7.51 -3.90
C VAL A 263 17.23 -8.57 -4.98
N ILE A 264 18.40 -8.56 -5.60
CA ILE A 264 18.87 -9.58 -6.53
C ILE A 264 19.93 -10.43 -5.83
N GLY A 265 19.90 -11.73 -6.08
CA GLY A 265 20.94 -12.67 -5.60
C GLY A 265 20.50 -13.57 -4.47
N LEU A 266 19.31 -13.36 -3.90
CA LEU A 266 18.73 -14.28 -2.93
C LEU A 266 18.28 -15.57 -3.65
N LYS A 267 18.80 -16.72 -3.22
CA LYS A 267 18.58 -18.00 -3.90
C LYS A 267 17.45 -18.82 -3.29
N ASN A 268 17.35 -18.79 -1.96
CA ASN A 268 16.45 -19.65 -1.20
C ASN A 268 15.31 -18.89 -0.52
N THR A 269 15.37 -17.56 -0.51
CA THR A 269 14.34 -16.71 0.10
C THR A 269 13.04 -16.77 -0.71
N THR A 270 11.92 -17.01 -0.04
CA THR A 270 10.57 -17.02 -0.63
C THR A 270 9.70 -15.96 0.04
N THR A 271 8.49 -15.75 -0.51
CA THR A 271 7.54 -14.80 0.06
C THR A 271 7.18 -15.18 1.51
N GLY A 272 7.27 -14.21 2.43
CA GLY A 272 7.04 -14.41 3.86
C GLY A 272 8.30 -14.70 4.68
N ASP A 273 9.46 -14.90 4.04
CA ASP A 273 10.70 -15.14 4.78
C ASP A 273 11.25 -13.86 5.42
N THR A 274 11.78 -13.98 6.63
CA THR A 274 12.49 -12.92 7.31
C THR A 274 13.99 -12.99 7.03
N LEU A 275 14.56 -11.85 6.70
CA LEU A 275 16.00 -11.63 6.56
C LEU A 275 16.49 -10.76 7.74
N CYS A 276 17.55 -11.14 8.41
CA CYS A 276 18.02 -10.38 9.57
C CYS A 276 19.55 -10.46 9.75
N ASP A 277 20.06 -9.68 10.71
CA ASP A 277 21.44 -9.81 11.19
C ASP A 277 21.60 -11.14 11.93
N GLU A 278 22.67 -11.90 11.62
CA GLU A 278 22.97 -13.18 12.27
C GLU A 278 23.20 -13.06 13.78
N LYS A 279 23.67 -11.90 14.25
CA LYS A 279 23.93 -11.66 15.67
C LYS A 279 22.69 -11.29 16.47
N ALA A 280 21.62 -10.95 15.80
CA ALA A 280 20.34 -10.59 16.40
C ALA A 280 19.18 -11.26 15.62
N PRO A 281 19.10 -12.60 15.66
CA PRO A 281 18.13 -13.34 14.87
C PRO A 281 16.72 -13.05 15.35
N ILE A 282 15.81 -12.84 14.40
CA ILE A 282 14.37 -12.65 14.62
C ILE A 282 13.62 -13.24 13.45
N ILE A 283 12.45 -13.83 13.71
CA ILE A 283 11.41 -14.08 12.71
C ILE A 283 10.34 -13.05 12.97
N LEU A 284 10.11 -12.18 12.00
CA LEU A 284 9.02 -11.22 12.02
C LEU A 284 7.70 -11.97 11.80
N GLU A 285 6.58 -11.33 12.11
CA GLU A 285 5.26 -11.92 11.91
C GLU A 285 5.15 -12.55 10.52
N SER A 286 4.80 -13.85 10.51
CA SER A 286 4.73 -14.61 9.27
C SER A 286 3.44 -14.28 8.51
N MET A 287 3.55 -14.13 7.18
CA MET A 287 2.40 -13.99 6.32
C MET A 287 1.66 -15.34 6.23
N GLU A 288 0.38 -15.34 6.53
CA GLU A 288 -0.48 -16.51 6.34
C GLU A 288 -1.13 -16.47 4.96
N PHE A 289 -0.96 -17.53 4.19
CA PHE A 289 -1.57 -17.67 2.88
C PHE A 289 -2.66 -18.74 2.93
N PRO A 290 -3.84 -18.49 2.31
CA PRO A 290 -4.90 -19.48 2.26
C PRO A 290 -4.48 -20.69 1.41
N GLU A 291 -4.94 -21.87 1.82
CA GLU A 291 -4.73 -23.09 1.04
C GLU A 291 -5.56 -23.09 -0.25
N PRO A 292 -5.00 -23.61 -1.36
CA PRO A 292 -5.72 -23.73 -2.61
C PRO A 292 -7.01 -24.53 -2.49
N VAL A 293 -8.08 -24.06 -3.12
CA VAL A 293 -9.42 -24.68 -3.03
C VAL A 293 -9.77 -25.55 -4.21
N ILE A 294 -9.15 -25.37 -5.36
CA ILE A 294 -9.37 -26.20 -6.56
C ILE A 294 -8.06 -26.77 -7.09
N ARG A 295 -8.17 -27.91 -7.78
CA ARG A 295 -7.06 -28.64 -8.39
C ARG A 295 -7.41 -29.02 -9.80
N VAL A 296 -6.48 -28.88 -10.74
CA VAL A 296 -6.66 -29.21 -12.16
C VAL A 296 -5.41 -29.93 -12.66
N ALA A 297 -5.62 -31.03 -13.39
CA ALA A 297 -4.53 -31.67 -14.11
C ALA A 297 -4.22 -30.90 -15.40
N ILE A 298 -2.95 -30.72 -15.69
CA ILE A 298 -2.49 -30.04 -16.90
C ILE A 298 -1.51 -30.91 -17.68
N GLU A 299 -1.56 -30.80 -18.99
CA GLU A 299 -0.63 -31.46 -19.89
C GLU A 299 -0.09 -30.51 -20.95
N PRO A 300 1.20 -30.61 -21.34
CA PRO A 300 1.73 -29.79 -22.39
C PRO A 300 1.18 -30.26 -23.76
N LYS A 301 0.83 -29.34 -24.63
CA LYS A 301 0.35 -29.66 -25.99
C LYS A 301 1.38 -30.39 -26.86
N THR A 302 2.67 -30.28 -26.53
CA THR A 302 3.77 -30.90 -27.23
C THR A 302 4.84 -31.40 -26.25
N LYS A 303 5.56 -32.48 -26.62
CA LYS A 303 6.68 -32.98 -25.80
C LYS A 303 7.78 -31.93 -25.56
N ALA A 304 8.04 -31.07 -26.53
CA ALA A 304 9.00 -29.97 -26.39
C ALA A 304 8.51 -28.85 -25.41
N GLY A 305 7.22 -28.80 -25.15
CA GLY A 305 6.62 -27.88 -24.19
C GLY A 305 6.77 -28.31 -22.74
N GLN A 306 7.07 -29.58 -22.47
CA GLN A 306 7.08 -30.12 -21.09
C GLN A 306 8.16 -29.48 -20.21
N GLU A 307 9.36 -29.29 -20.72
CA GLU A 307 10.44 -28.63 -19.98
C GLU A 307 10.12 -27.16 -19.70
N LYS A 308 9.59 -26.45 -20.72
CA LYS A 308 9.16 -25.05 -20.58
C LYS A 308 8.03 -24.90 -19.56
N MET A 309 7.06 -25.81 -19.59
CA MET A 309 5.96 -25.85 -18.63
C MET A 309 6.48 -26.05 -17.21
N GLY A 310 7.38 -27.02 -16.99
CA GLY A 310 7.98 -27.27 -15.69
C GLY A 310 8.69 -26.03 -15.11
N LEU A 311 9.50 -25.35 -15.95
CA LEU A 311 10.18 -24.11 -15.54
C LEU A 311 9.20 -22.96 -15.25
N ALA A 312 8.11 -22.83 -16.02
CA ALA A 312 7.10 -21.83 -15.80
C ALA A 312 6.35 -22.08 -14.48
N LEU A 313 5.96 -23.33 -14.21
CA LEU A 313 5.26 -23.71 -12.98
C LEU A 313 6.09 -23.44 -11.71
N VAL A 314 7.40 -23.71 -11.76
CA VAL A 314 8.31 -23.37 -10.65
C VAL A 314 8.33 -21.88 -10.40
N LYS A 315 8.45 -21.06 -11.43
CA LYS A 315 8.44 -19.59 -11.28
C LYS A 315 7.13 -19.08 -10.72
N LEU A 316 6.01 -19.59 -11.21
CA LEU A 316 4.68 -19.21 -10.72
C LEU A 316 4.49 -19.56 -9.24
N ALA A 317 4.93 -20.74 -8.82
CA ALA A 317 4.89 -21.16 -7.41
C ALA A 317 5.82 -20.31 -6.51
N GLU A 318 6.89 -19.74 -7.06
CA GLU A 318 7.75 -18.80 -6.33
C GLU A 318 7.11 -17.40 -6.21
N GLU A 319 6.35 -16.98 -7.21
CA GLU A 319 5.71 -15.65 -7.27
C GLU A 319 4.41 -15.60 -6.48
N ASP A 320 3.62 -16.68 -6.51
CA ASP A 320 2.31 -16.77 -5.88
C ASP A 320 2.27 -17.89 -4.83
N PRO A 321 2.31 -17.57 -3.53
CA PRO A 321 2.25 -18.55 -2.45
C PRO A 321 0.94 -19.35 -2.39
N THR A 322 -0.14 -18.87 -3.03
CA THR A 322 -1.44 -19.54 -3.10
C THR A 322 -1.54 -20.49 -4.28
N PHE A 323 -0.55 -20.47 -5.16
CA PHE A 323 -0.43 -21.40 -6.28
C PHE A 323 0.50 -22.55 -5.90
N LYS A 324 0.03 -23.80 -6.06
CA LYS A 324 0.82 -25.01 -5.82
C LYS A 324 0.86 -25.86 -7.06
N THR A 325 1.99 -26.53 -7.28
CA THR A 325 2.15 -27.51 -8.36
C THR A 325 2.87 -28.74 -7.83
N TYR A 326 2.41 -29.90 -8.23
CA TYR A 326 3.01 -31.18 -7.87
C TYR A 326 2.63 -32.27 -8.89
N THR A 327 3.35 -33.38 -8.85
CA THR A 327 3.00 -34.57 -9.64
C THR A 327 2.20 -35.51 -8.76
N ASP A 328 1.04 -35.92 -9.23
CA ASP A 328 0.22 -36.92 -8.55
C ASP A 328 0.90 -38.30 -8.64
N GLU A 329 1.12 -38.93 -7.50
CA GLU A 329 1.89 -40.17 -7.41
C GLU A 329 1.15 -41.36 -8.04
N GLU A 330 -0.19 -41.35 -8.04
CA GLU A 330 -1.00 -42.47 -8.55
C GLU A 330 -1.16 -42.36 -10.07
N THR A 331 -1.41 -41.15 -10.57
CA THR A 331 -1.73 -40.95 -11.99
C THR A 331 -0.53 -40.50 -12.83
N GLY A 332 0.53 -40.00 -12.18
CA GLY A 332 1.69 -39.38 -12.83
C GLY A 332 1.40 -38.04 -13.52
N GLN A 333 0.21 -37.48 -13.32
CA GLN A 333 -0.20 -36.21 -13.90
C GLN A 333 0.39 -35.01 -13.15
N THR A 334 0.68 -33.94 -13.88
CA THR A 334 1.03 -32.66 -13.29
C THR A 334 -0.24 -31.94 -12.83
N ILE A 335 -0.34 -31.67 -11.54
CA ILE A 335 -1.47 -30.98 -10.92
C ILE A 335 -1.06 -29.55 -10.61
N ILE A 336 -1.95 -28.61 -10.92
CA ILE A 336 -1.91 -27.24 -10.42
C ILE A 336 -3.07 -27.01 -9.48
N ALA A 337 -2.83 -26.26 -8.41
CA ALA A 337 -3.84 -25.93 -7.43
C ALA A 337 -3.85 -24.41 -7.15
N GLY A 338 -5.01 -23.84 -6.99
CA GLY A 338 -5.19 -22.39 -6.80
C GLY A 338 -6.50 -22.04 -6.11
N MET A 339 -6.74 -20.75 -5.95
CA MET A 339 -7.85 -20.18 -5.19
C MET A 339 -9.19 -20.21 -5.92
N GLY A 340 -9.22 -20.55 -7.19
CA GLY A 340 -10.44 -20.61 -8.00
C GLY A 340 -10.12 -20.86 -9.47
N GLU A 341 -11.18 -21.15 -10.25
CA GLU A 341 -11.06 -21.43 -11.69
C GLU A 341 -10.42 -20.24 -12.44
N LEU A 342 -10.92 -19.04 -12.21
CA LEU A 342 -10.38 -17.83 -12.82
C LEU A 342 -8.90 -17.59 -12.45
N HIS A 343 -8.49 -17.93 -11.24
CA HIS A 343 -7.09 -17.84 -10.81
C HIS A 343 -6.20 -18.75 -11.68
N LEU A 344 -6.61 -20.02 -11.84
CA LEU A 344 -5.84 -20.98 -12.63
C LEU A 344 -5.92 -20.73 -14.16
N GLU A 345 -6.96 -20.04 -14.65
CA GLU A 345 -7.05 -19.64 -16.06
C GLU A 345 -6.13 -18.47 -16.42
N ILE A 346 -5.90 -17.56 -15.46
CA ILE A 346 -5.05 -16.38 -15.67
C ILE A 346 -3.56 -16.72 -15.57
N ILE A 347 -3.20 -17.64 -14.67
CA ILE A 347 -1.85 -18.15 -14.51
C ILE A 347 -1.46 -19.05 -15.71
#